data_739600cf39f8a426aa50fdc89376bb4e
#
_entry.id   739600cf39f8a426aa50fdc89376bb4e
#
_cell.length_a   1.000
_cell.length_b   1.000
_cell.length_c   1.000
_cell.angle_alpha   90.00
_cell.angle_beta   90.00
_cell.angle_gamma   90.00
#
_symmetry.space_group_name_H-M   'P 1'
#
loop_
_entity.id
_entity.type
_entity.pdbx_description
1 polymer ?
#
loop_
_entity_poly.entity_id
_entity_poly.type
_entity_poly.pdbx_seq_one_letter_code
_entity_poly.pdbx_strand_id
1 'polypeptide(L)'
;MAYVGTPIEVGNQFSYLVGKRFSGDASTTAFTLDVRANSALDIEVFVENVRQDPNSAYTVDGTTLTFTAAPPSGTNNIYVVHQAPTVASVSPTAGSVTASSFDNSVISGHTALASAPDDTDELLISDAGTIKRIDYSLIKSTNTPIFSVRLGSSVQNLLHNTLTNLTFDTEEIDTDSAFASNQFTVPSGKGGKYYLESRVSLYDNGANVSSLRLMIYKGSNSSPLALIYDQNDGSDERVHVNISVSIIADLSAGDVIGCAALQTTTDAGGAESYGGDKGTRFLGYRLA
;
A
#
# COMPACT_ATOMS: atom_id res chain seq x y z
N MET A 1 5.35 -63.03 -6.51
CA MET A 1 6.42 -62.12 -6.98
C MET A 1 6.25 -60.80 -6.27
N ALA A 2 7.30 -60.34 -5.61
CA ALA A 2 7.26 -58.99 -5.00
C ALA A 2 7.33 -57.95 -6.09
N TYR A 3 6.50 -56.93 -6.04
CA TYR A 3 6.54 -55.77 -6.92
C TYR A 3 7.85 -55.02 -6.66
N VAL A 4 8.69 -54.90 -7.70
CA VAL A 4 9.95 -54.17 -7.62
C VAL A 4 9.76 -52.85 -8.37
N GLY A 5 9.39 -51.82 -7.65
CA GLY A 5 9.27 -50.46 -8.14
C GLY A 5 8.86 -49.53 -7.02
N THR A 6 9.18 -48.26 -7.15
CA THR A 6 8.66 -47.22 -6.23
C THR A 6 7.13 -47.19 -6.37
N PRO A 7 6.36 -47.24 -5.27
CA PRO A 7 4.94 -47.00 -5.33
C PRO A 7 4.71 -45.64 -6.05
N ILE A 8 3.77 -45.61 -6.98
CA ILE A 8 3.34 -44.35 -7.59
C ILE A 8 2.84 -43.48 -6.44
N GLU A 9 3.58 -42.44 -6.13
CA GLU A 9 3.21 -41.51 -5.08
C GLU A 9 1.81 -40.94 -5.37
N VAL A 10 1.02 -40.80 -4.32
CA VAL A 10 -0.42 -40.51 -4.30
C VAL A 10 -0.68 -39.05 -4.71
N GLY A 11 -0.06 -38.57 -5.78
CA GLY A 11 -0.34 -37.27 -6.39
C GLY A 11 -1.28 -37.35 -7.59
N ASN A 12 -1.38 -38.53 -8.23
CA ASN A 12 -2.33 -38.77 -9.29
C ASN A 12 -3.51 -39.54 -8.69
N GLN A 13 -4.56 -38.82 -8.33
CA GLN A 13 -5.84 -39.47 -8.06
C GLN A 13 -6.37 -40.03 -9.38
N PHE A 14 -6.09 -41.29 -9.64
CA PHE A 14 -6.89 -42.04 -10.60
C PHE A 14 -8.30 -42.15 -10.02
N SER A 15 -9.24 -41.45 -10.63
CA SER A 15 -10.65 -41.67 -10.38
C SER A 15 -10.95 -43.12 -10.75
N TYR A 16 -11.42 -43.91 -9.80
CA TYR A 16 -11.83 -45.28 -10.09
C TYR A 16 -12.89 -45.24 -11.21
N LEU A 17 -12.81 -46.19 -12.17
CA LEU A 17 -13.89 -46.44 -13.09
C LEU A 17 -15.09 -46.90 -12.25
N VAL A 18 -16.10 -46.07 -12.12
CA VAL A 18 -17.28 -46.33 -11.29
C VAL A 18 -18.36 -46.90 -12.19
N GLY A 19 -18.82 -48.10 -11.84
CA GLY A 19 -20.05 -48.65 -12.42
C GLY A 19 -21.26 -48.27 -11.54
N LYS A 20 -22.36 -47.87 -12.14
CA LYS A 20 -23.63 -47.62 -11.44
C LYS A 20 -24.78 -48.40 -12.05
N ARG A 21 -25.66 -48.88 -11.18
CA ARG A 21 -26.90 -49.57 -11.62
C ARG A 21 -28.11 -48.72 -11.26
N PHE A 22 -29.09 -48.79 -12.13
CA PHE A 22 -30.40 -48.17 -11.93
C PHE A 22 -31.52 -49.19 -12.25
N SER A 23 -32.66 -48.94 -11.71
CA SER A 23 -33.87 -49.70 -12.02
C SER A 23 -34.77 -48.89 -12.93
N GLY A 24 -35.10 -49.43 -14.09
CA GLY A 24 -36.04 -48.83 -15.00
C GLY A 24 -37.47 -49.01 -14.47
N ASP A 25 -38.36 -48.11 -14.84
CA ASP A 25 -39.78 -48.10 -14.48
C ASP A 25 -40.74 -47.95 -15.68
N ALA A 26 -40.19 -48.03 -16.89
CA ALA A 26 -40.90 -47.83 -18.16
C ALA A 26 -41.48 -46.42 -18.34
N SER A 27 -41.06 -45.44 -17.50
CA SER A 27 -41.53 -44.04 -17.56
C SER A 27 -40.46 -43.03 -17.43
N THR A 28 -39.47 -43.30 -16.56
CA THR A 28 -38.36 -42.39 -16.28
C THR A 28 -37.30 -42.50 -17.39
N THR A 29 -36.89 -41.34 -17.94
CA THR A 29 -35.84 -41.27 -18.98
C THR A 29 -34.51 -40.69 -18.43
N ALA A 30 -34.54 -39.91 -17.33
CA ALA A 30 -33.36 -39.23 -16.78
C ALA A 30 -32.86 -39.91 -15.50
N PHE A 31 -31.56 -40.21 -15.46
CA PHE A 31 -30.89 -40.87 -14.33
C PHE A 31 -29.65 -40.10 -13.92
N THR A 32 -29.41 -40.02 -12.60
CA THR A 32 -28.26 -39.27 -12.07
C THR A 32 -27.07 -40.18 -11.87
N LEU A 33 -25.99 -39.91 -12.58
CA LEU A 33 -24.67 -40.55 -12.42
C LEU A 33 -23.97 -40.06 -11.17
N ASP A 34 -23.12 -40.90 -10.56
CA ASP A 34 -22.30 -40.49 -9.40
C ASP A 34 -21.07 -39.67 -9.83
N VAL A 35 -20.62 -39.86 -11.06
CA VAL A 35 -19.48 -39.16 -11.63
C VAL A 35 -19.93 -38.47 -12.94
N ARG A 36 -19.44 -37.28 -13.15
CA ARG A 36 -19.70 -36.50 -14.37
C ARG A 36 -19.09 -37.20 -15.57
N ALA A 37 -19.81 -37.27 -16.67
CA ALA A 37 -19.27 -37.59 -17.98
C ALA A 37 -19.36 -36.34 -18.89
N ASN A 38 -18.30 -36.08 -19.67
CA ASN A 38 -18.25 -34.92 -20.56
C ASN A 38 -18.95 -35.20 -21.90
N SER A 39 -19.11 -36.46 -22.24
CA SER A 39 -19.72 -36.94 -23.50
C SER A 39 -20.43 -38.26 -23.28
N ALA A 40 -21.42 -38.57 -24.07
CA ALA A 40 -22.02 -39.88 -24.12
C ALA A 40 -21.03 -41.00 -24.53
N LEU A 41 -19.90 -40.63 -25.15
CA LEU A 41 -18.82 -41.54 -25.54
C LEU A 41 -17.89 -41.88 -24.34
N ASP A 42 -17.97 -41.16 -23.23
CA ASP A 42 -17.17 -41.43 -22.05
C ASP A 42 -17.75 -42.54 -21.16
N ILE A 43 -18.96 -42.98 -21.47
CA ILE A 43 -19.64 -44.04 -20.72
C ILE A 43 -20.17 -45.14 -21.67
N GLU A 44 -20.24 -46.36 -21.15
CA GLU A 44 -21.02 -47.43 -21.72
C GLU A 44 -22.27 -47.65 -20.92
N VAL A 45 -23.41 -47.68 -21.59
CA VAL A 45 -24.73 -47.91 -21.01
C VAL A 45 -25.32 -49.20 -21.53
N PHE A 46 -25.77 -50.03 -20.61
CA PHE A 46 -26.45 -51.31 -20.91
C PHE A 46 -27.84 -51.28 -20.31
N VAL A 47 -28.83 -51.70 -21.09
CA VAL A 47 -30.19 -51.95 -20.60
C VAL A 47 -30.51 -53.42 -20.85
N GLU A 48 -30.87 -54.16 -19.79
CA GLU A 48 -31.09 -55.63 -19.87
C GLU A 48 -29.90 -56.38 -20.52
N ASN A 49 -28.66 -55.96 -20.22
CA ASN A 49 -27.39 -56.46 -20.77
C ASN A 49 -27.18 -56.17 -22.26
N VAL A 50 -28.04 -55.36 -22.88
CA VAL A 50 -27.85 -54.89 -24.26
C VAL A 50 -27.21 -53.52 -24.26
N ARG A 51 -26.04 -53.38 -24.91
CA ARG A 51 -25.34 -52.09 -25.03
C ARG A 51 -26.22 -51.10 -25.82
N GLN A 52 -26.32 -49.90 -25.29
CA GLN A 52 -27.05 -48.81 -25.93
C GLN A 52 -26.08 -47.97 -26.74
N ASP A 53 -26.56 -47.42 -27.86
CA ASP A 53 -25.74 -46.62 -28.78
C ASP A 53 -25.68 -45.17 -28.26
N PRO A 54 -24.44 -44.64 -28.01
CA PRO A 54 -24.30 -43.26 -27.52
C PRO A 54 -24.77 -42.24 -28.57
N ASN A 55 -25.35 -41.14 -28.13
CA ASN A 55 -25.93 -40.06 -28.89
C ASN A 55 -27.21 -40.46 -29.71
N SER A 56 -27.51 -41.74 -29.84
CA SER A 56 -28.69 -42.29 -30.50
C SER A 56 -29.73 -42.77 -29.49
N ALA A 57 -29.33 -43.65 -28.59
CA ALA A 57 -30.21 -44.18 -27.55
C ALA A 57 -30.20 -43.35 -26.24
N TYR A 58 -29.13 -42.61 -26.00
CA TYR A 58 -29.00 -41.76 -24.83
C TYR A 58 -28.04 -40.59 -25.08
N THR A 59 -28.22 -39.52 -24.28
CA THR A 59 -27.31 -38.38 -24.18
C THR A 59 -26.85 -38.21 -22.75
N VAL A 60 -25.76 -37.46 -22.54
CA VAL A 60 -25.23 -37.11 -21.23
C VAL A 60 -24.94 -35.62 -21.16
N ASP A 61 -25.38 -34.98 -20.08
CA ASP A 61 -25.01 -33.63 -19.72
C ASP A 61 -24.56 -33.60 -18.22
N GLY A 62 -23.27 -33.50 -18.01
CA GLY A 62 -22.68 -33.55 -16.69
C GLY A 62 -22.94 -34.89 -15.99
N THR A 63 -23.73 -34.89 -14.95
CA THR A 63 -24.16 -36.09 -14.20
C THR A 63 -25.52 -36.61 -14.62
N THR A 64 -26.15 -36.02 -15.66
CA THR A 64 -27.47 -36.45 -16.10
C THR A 64 -27.38 -37.29 -17.34
N LEU A 65 -27.69 -38.58 -17.23
CA LEU A 65 -27.89 -39.51 -18.32
C LEU A 65 -29.36 -39.45 -18.73
N THR A 66 -29.65 -39.16 -20.01
CA THR A 66 -31.00 -39.08 -20.52
C THR A 66 -31.19 -40.05 -21.70
N PHE A 67 -32.09 -41.02 -21.55
CA PHE A 67 -32.49 -41.93 -22.63
C PHE A 67 -33.47 -41.26 -23.58
N THR A 68 -33.44 -41.59 -24.85
CA THR A 68 -34.39 -41.15 -25.86
C THR A 68 -35.76 -41.78 -25.68
N ALA A 69 -35.86 -42.97 -25.05
CA ALA A 69 -37.09 -43.63 -24.64
C ALA A 69 -36.89 -44.25 -23.28
N ALA A 70 -37.95 -44.31 -22.46
CA ALA A 70 -37.84 -44.86 -21.10
C ALA A 70 -37.44 -46.36 -21.14
N PRO A 71 -36.37 -46.74 -20.40
CA PRO A 71 -35.98 -48.15 -20.28
C PRO A 71 -37.10 -49.00 -19.65
N PRO A 72 -37.20 -50.28 -20.01
CA PRO A 72 -38.20 -51.17 -19.49
C PRO A 72 -38.15 -51.31 -17.97
N SER A 73 -39.30 -51.64 -17.34
CA SER A 73 -39.35 -51.88 -15.88
C SER A 73 -38.51 -53.10 -15.49
N GLY A 74 -37.61 -52.92 -14.52
CA GLY A 74 -36.78 -54.00 -14.01
C GLY A 74 -35.83 -53.53 -12.90
N THR A 75 -35.47 -54.44 -12.01
CA THR A 75 -34.58 -54.16 -10.90
C THR A 75 -33.11 -54.24 -11.35
N ASN A 76 -32.35 -53.15 -11.16
CA ASN A 76 -30.93 -53.06 -11.56
C ASN A 76 -30.66 -53.45 -13.02
N ASN A 77 -31.65 -53.26 -13.90
CA ASN A 77 -31.59 -53.64 -15.30
C ASN A 77 -30.85 -52.61 -16.19
N ILE A 78 -30.52 -51.45 -15.64
CA ILE A 78 -29.69 -50.45 -16.32
C ILE A 78 -28.31 -50.47 -15.66
N TYR A 79 -27.26 -50.54 -16.46
CA TYR A 79 -25.88 -50.57 -15.97
C TYR A 79 -25.02 -49.58 -16.77
N VAL A 80 -24.28 -48.74 -16.04
CA VAL A 80 -23.41 -47.71 -16.64
C VAL A 80 -21.98 -47.93 -16.20
N VAL A 81 -21.02 -47.88 -17.13
CA VAL A 81 -19.59 -47.93 -16.88
C VAL A 81 -18.95 -46.73 -17.50
N HIS A 82 -18.16 -46.01 -16.73
CA HIS A 82 -17.32 -44.93 -17.24
C HIS A 82 -16.07 -45.52 -17.91
N GLN A 83 -15.78 -45.17 -19.18
CA GLN A 83 -14.62 -45.64 -19.94
C GLN A 83 -13.41 -44.71 -19.84
N ALA A 84 -13.62 -43.44 -19.59
CA ALA A 84 -12.55 -42.48 -19.43
C ALA A 84 -12.54 -41.92 -18.02
N PRO A 85 -11.35 -41.75 -17.40
CA PRO A 85 -11.24 -40.91 -16.20
C PRO A 85 -11.64 -39.50 -16.61
N THR A 86 -12.74 -38.97 -16.08
CA THR A 86 -13.02 -37.56 -16.18
C THR A 86 -11.88 -36.80 -15.58
N VAL A 87 -11.13 -36.05 -16.37
CA VAL A 87 -10.27 -34.99 -15.83
C VAL A 87 -11.23 -33.91 -15.33
N ALA A 88 -11.76 -34.09 -14.13
CA ALA A 88 -12.39 -32.98 -13.45
C ALA A 88 -11.30 -31.90 -13.32
N SER A 89 -11.61 -30.67 -13.75
CA SER A 89 -10.82 -29.54 -13.30
C SER A 89 -10.88 -29.59 -11.77
N VAL A 90 -9.78 -30.00 -11.17
CA VAL A 90 -9.71 -30.14 -9.71
C VAL A 90 -9.72 -28.73 -9.15
N SER A 91 -10.91 -28.25 -8.82
CA SER A 91 -11.02 -27.09 -7.93
C SER A 91 -10.51 -27.58 -6.58
N PRO A 92 -9.39 -27.03 -6.06
CA PRO A 92 -8.92 -27.42 -4.76
C PRO A 92 -10.03 -27.26 -3.73
N THR A 93 -10.19 -28.24 -2.85
CA THR A 93 -11.14 -28.13 -1.75
C THR A 93 -10.81 -26.87 -0.92
N ALA A 94 -11.81 -26.15 -0.44
CA ALA A 94 -11.58 -24.98 0.41
C ALA A 94 -10.62 -25.33 1.56
N GLY A 95 -9.54 -24.56 1.72
CA GLY A 95 -8.49 -24.77 2.72
C GLY A 95 -7.44 -25.85 2.38
N SER A 96 -7.52 -26.55 1.23
CA SER A 96 -6.53 -27.53 0.82
C SER A 96 -5.24 -26.93 0.24
N VAL A 97 -5.29 -25.67 -0.22
CA VAL A 97 -4.12 -24.93 -0.66
C VAL A 97 -3.48 -24.28 0.56
N THR A 98 -2.37 -24.85 1.01
CA THR A 98 -1.60 -24.38 2.17
C THR A 98 -0.29 -23.75 1.70
N ALA A 99 0.47 -23.15 2.63
CA ALA A 99 1.79 -22.59 2.31
C ALA A 99 2.74 -23.63 1.67
N SER A 100 2.64 -24.91 2.06
CA SER A 100 3.42 -26.00 1.48
C SER A 100 2.98 -26.39 0.06
N SER A 101 1.83 -25.93 -0.39
CA SER A 101 1.34 -26.13 -1.76
C SER A 101 1.94 -25.16 -2.77
N PHE A 102 2.63 -24.12 -2.28
CA PHE A 102 3.31 -23.14 -3.11
C PHE A 102 4.81 -23.45 -3.15
N ASP A 103 5.31 -23.76 -4.33
CA ASP A 103 6.75 -23.78 -4.56
C ASP A 103 7.29 -22.34 -4.65
N ASN A 104 8.55 -22.12 -4.25
CA ASN A 104 9.18 -20.80 -4.32
C ASN A 104 9.19 -20.22 -5.74
N SER A 105 9.12 -21.05 -6.77
CA SER A 105 9.05 -20.64 -8.16
C SER A 105 7.76 -19.88 -8.51
N VAL A 106 6.72 -19.98 -7.69
CA VAL A 106 5.48 -19.16 -7.83
C VAL A 106 5.82 -17.65 -7.79
N ILE A 107 6.90 -17.27 -7.14
CA ILE A 107 7.40 -15.90 -7.13
C ILE A 107 8.70 -15.80 -7.93
N SER A 108 9.72 -16.60 -7.57
CA SER A 108 11.07 -16.50 -8.15
C SER A 108 11.17 -17.02 -9.59
N GLY A 109 10.20 -17.80 -10.06
CA GLY A 109 10.13 -18.31 -11.44
C GLY A 109 9.60 -17.30 -12.45
N HIS A 110 9.06 -16.16 -12.00
CA HIS A 110 8.61 -15.09 -12.88
C HIS A 110 9.73 -14.11 -13.20
N THR A 111 9.60 -13.43 -14.35
CA THR A 111 10.51 -12.36 -14.72
C THR A 111 10.46 -11.23 -13.68
N ALA A 112 11.64 -10.82 -13.21
CA ALA A 112 11.72 -9.71 -12.26
C ALA A 112 11.20 -8.41 -12.88
N LEU A 113 10.49 -7.62 -12.10
CA LEU A 113 10.10 -6.27 -12.51
C LEU A 113 11.37 -5.41 -12.63
N ALA A 114 11.57 -4.78 -13.79
CA ALA A 114 12.78 -4.01 -14.11
C ALA A 114 12.70 -2.53 -13.69
N SER A 115 11.53 -2.08 -13.27
CA SER A 115 11.26 -0.70 -12.82
C SER A 115 10.54 -0.72 -11.47
N ALA A 116 10.41 0.45 -10.85
CA ALA A 116 9.54 0.57 -9.67
C ALA A 116 8.09 0.19 -10.04
N PRO A 117 7.34 -0.46 -9.13
CA PRO A 117 5.93 -0.74 -9.35
C PRO A 117 5.14 0.55 -9.58
N ASP A 118 4.11 0.47 -10.41
CA ASP A 118 3.14 1.54 -10.58
C ASP A 118 2.19 1.60 -9.36
N ASP A 119 1.60 2.75 -9.11
CA ASP A 119 0.71 2.96 -7.97
C ASP A 119 -0.51 2.03 -7.95
N THR A 120 -0.91 1.54 -9.12
CA THR A 120 -2.03 0.62 -9.32
C THR A 120 -1.63 -0.86 -9.29
N ASP A 121 -0.33 -1.17 -9.17
CA ASP A 121 0.12 -2.56 -9.02
C ASP A 121 -0.36 -3.11 -7.68
N GLU A 122 -0.80 -4.37 -7.69
CA GLU A 122 -1.46 -5.00 -6.55
C GLU A 122 -0.59 -6.09 -5.94
N LEU A 123 -0.58 -6.17 -4.61
CA LEU A 123 0.05 -7.24 -3.84
C LEU A 123 -0.99 -7.96 -2.99
N LEU A 124 -0.77 -9.26 -2.78
CA LEU A 124 -1.56 -10.05 -1.85
C LEU A 124 -1.01 -9.90 -0.43
N ILE A 125 -1.88 -9.60 0.51
CA ILE A 125 -1.56 -9.55 1.94
C ILE A 125 -2.53 -10.40 2.75
N SER A 126 -2.11 -10.82 3.94
CA SER A 126 -2.99 -11.39 4.95
C SER A 126 -3.37 -10.30 5.96
N ASP A 127 -4.62 -9.88 5.94
CA ASP A 127 -5.19 -8.94 6.90
C ASP A 127 -6.05 -9.69 7.91
N ALA A 128 -5.56 -9.82 9.14
CA ALA A 128 -6.20 -10.57 10.22
C ALA A 128 -6.64 -12.00 9.81
N GLY A 129 -5.80 -12.68 9.01
CA GLY A 129 -6.07 -14.03 8.52
C GLY A 129 -6.93 -14.11 7.26
N THR A 130 -7.36 -12.98 6.71
CA THR A 130 -8.08 -12.91 5.43
C THR A 130 -7.14 -12.42 4.33
N ILE A 131 -7.09 -13.15 3.20
CA ILE A 131 -6.30 -12.72 2.04
C ILE A 131 -7.01 -11.54 1.39
N LYS A 132 -6.29 -10.43 1.24
CA LYS A 132 -6.73 -9.21 0.55
C LYS A 132 -5.68 -8.77 -0.44
N ARG A 133 -6.08 -7.97 -1.43
CA ARG A 133 -5.15 -7.22 -2.27
C ARG A 133 -4.90 -5.84 -1.66
N ILE A 134 -3.72 -5.30 -1.88
CA ILE A 134 -3.37 -3.93 -1.55
C ILE A 134 -2.66 -3.30 -2.72
N ASP A 135 -3.02 -2.07 -3.06
CA ASP A 135 -2.34 -1.30 -4.11
C ASP A 135 -0.97 -0.83 -3.60
N TYR A 136 0.03 -0.80 -4.48
CA TYR A 136 1.38 -0.35 -4.15
C TYR A 136 1.40 1.09 -3.60
N SER A 137 0.49 1.95 -4.07
CA SER A 137 0.31 3.31 -3.57
C SER A 137 0.10 3.39 -2.05
N LEU A 138 -0.47 2.36 -1.45
CA LEU A 138 -0.76 2.30 -0.01
C LEU A 138 0.40 1.79 0.84
N ILE A 139 1.39 1.14 0.23
CA ILE A 139 2.55 0.58 0.93
C ILE A 139 3.85 1.33 0.65
N LYS A 140 3.92 2.07 -0.46
CA LYS A 140 5.08 2.91 -0.72
C LYS A 140 5.17 4.01 0.33
N SER A 141 6.34 4.16 0.94
CA SER A 141 6.59 5.28 1.84
C SER A 141 6.72 6.56 1.00
N THR A 142 5.79 7.49 1.18
CA THR A 142 5.98 8.86 0.71
C THR A 142 6.59 9.67 1.85
N ASN A 143 7.77 10.24 1.61
CA ASN A 143 8.45 11.07 2.61
C ASN A 143 7.77 12.46 2.70
N THR A 144 6.48 12.46 2.99
CA THR A 144 5.68 13.68 3.17
C THR A 144 5.20 13.78 4.62
N PRO A 145 4.95 14.97 5.14
CA PRO A 145 5.02 16.27 4.47
C PRO A 145 6.46 16.79 4.27
N ILE A 146 6.63 17.56 3.20
CA ILE A 146 7.81 18.40 2.96
C ILE A 146 7.28 19.82 2.74
N PHE A 147 7.90 20.80 3.39
CA PHE A 147 7.62 22.21 3.14
C PHE A 147 8.92 23.02 3.05
N SER A 148 8.88 24.06 2.24
CA SER A 148 9.92 25.09 2.13
C SER A 148 9.24 26.42 1.85
N VAL A 149 9.43 27.36 2.74
CA VAL A 149 8.87 28.70 2.64
C VAL A 149 9.95 29.74 2.87
N ARG A 150 9.79 30.89 2.28
CA ARG A 150 10.71 32.00 2.45
C ARG A 150 10.00 33.34 2.51
N LEU A 151 10.66 34.33 3.04
CA LEU A 151 10.30 35.71 2.82
C LEU A 151 10.70 36.06 1.36
N GLY A 152 9.76 36.43 0.52
CA GLY A 152 9.96 36.68 -0.91
C GLY A 152 10.67 37.98 -1.20
N SER A 153 9.97 38.93 -1.77
CA SER A 153 10.49 40.29 -2.06
C SER A 153 10.19 41.30 -0.95
N SER A 154 9.39 40.89 0.04
CA SER A 154 9.03 41.71 1.18
C SER A 154 10.19 41.80 2.21
N VAL A 155 10.09 42.80 3.07
CA VAL A 155 10.92 42.93 4.29
C VAL A 155 10.01 42.85 5.49
N GLN A 156 10.55 42.30 6.59
CA GLN A 156 9.87 42.31 7.88
C GLN A 156 10.74 43.08 8.89
N ASN A 157 10.19 44.15 9.45
CA ASN A 157 10.90 44.88 10.48
C ASN A 157 10.85 44.13 11.81
N LEU A 158 12.01 43.81 12.37
CA LEU A 158 12.18 43.22 13.70
C LEU A 158 12.51 44.34 14.67
N LEU A 159 11.60 44.64 15.59
CA LEU A 159 11.80 45.70 16.57
C LEU A 159 12.91 45.37 17.58
N HIS A 160 13.61 46.37 18.02
CA HIS A 160 14.64 46.26 19.04
C HIS A 160 14.12 45.55 20.30
N ASN A 161 14.85 44.56 20.77
CA ASN A 161 14.59 43.78 22.00
C ASN A 161 13.16 43.20 22.07
N THR A 162 12.56 42.90 20.92
CA THR A 162 11.21 42.37 20.83
C THR A 162 11.23 41.02 20.11
N LEU A 163 10.77 39.97 20.80
CA LEU A 163 10.64 38.65 20.18
C LEU A 163 9.50 38.68 19.14
N THR A 164 9.84 38.52 17.87
CA THR A 164 8.94 38.67 16.76
C THR A 164 8.83 37.37 15.98
N ASN A 165 7.60 36.90 15.72
CA ASN A 165 7.38 35.76 14.85
C ASN A 165 7.79 36.11 13.40
N LEU A 166 8.53 35.23 12.77
CA LEU A 166 8.92 35.39 11.38
C LEU A 166 7.74 35.16 10.44
N THR A 167 7.67 35.97 9.39
CA THR A 167 6.66 35.87 8.33
C THR A 167 7.28 35.32 7.06
N PHE A 168 6.48 34.57 6.30
CA PHE A 168 6.87 33.96 5.04
C PHE A 168 5.74 34.17 4.04
N ASP A 169 6.03 34.77 2.92
CA ASP A 169 5.04 35.15 1.89
C ASP A 169 5.19 34.35 0.58
N THR A 170 6.17 33.47 0.52
CA THR A 170 6.43 32.64 -0.66
C THR A 170 6.59 31.19 -0.25
N GLU A 171 5.69 30.36 -0.72
CA GLU A 171 5.78 28.91 -0.63
C GLU A 171 6.51 28.37 -1.85
N GLU A 172 7.58 27.60 -1.63
CA GLU A 172 8.33 26.92 -2.69
C GLU A 172 7.88 25.47 -2.79
N ILE A 173 7.61 24.82 -1.66
CA ILE A 173 7.14 23.45 -1.56
C ILE A 173 6.19 23.38 -0.35
N ASP A 174 5.03 22.78 -0.55
CA ASP A 174 4.13 22.33 0.52
C ASP A 174 3.31 21.13 0.00
N THR A 175 3.78 19.92 0.28
CA THR A 175 3.19 18.69 -0.31
C THR A 175 1.84 18.32 0.28
N ASP A 176 1.54 18.74 1.48
CA ASP A 176 0.33 18.35 2.22
C ASP A 176 -0.56 19.55 2.57
N SER A 177 -0.28 20.73 2.00
CA SER A 177 -0.95 22.01 2.35
C SER A 177 -0.95 22.24 3.88
N ALA A 178 0.20 21.97 4.48
CA ALA A 178 0.37 21.94 5.93
C ALA A 178 0.97 23.24 6.49
N PHE A 179 1.39 24.16 5.61
CA PHE A 179 1.92 25.46 5.97
C PHE A 179 0.85 26.56 5.78
N ALA A 180 0.46 27.20 6.86
CA ALA A 180 -0.49 28.31 6.84
C ALA A 180 -0.22 29.30 7.96
N SER A 181 -0.56 30.56 7.78
CA SER A 181 -0.40 31.61 8.80
C SER A 181 1.02 31.68 9.39
N ASN A 182 2.03 31.49 8.54
CA ASN A 182 3.46 31.47 8.90
C ASN A 182 3.87 30.32 9.85
N GLN A 183 3.11 29.23 9.88
CA GLN A 183 3.35 28.08 10.74
C GLN A 183 3.10 26.79 9.97
N PHE A 184 3.89 25.78 10.29
CA PHE A 184 3.68 24.40 9.83
C PHE A 184 2.85 23.66 10.86
N THR A 185 1.76 23.01 10.41
CA THR A 185 0.95 22.13 11.25
C THR A 185 1.14 20.68 10.80
N VAL A 186 1.54 19.80 11.70
CA VAL A 186 1.72 18.39 11.39
C VAL A 186 0.39 17.77 10.99
N PRO A 187 0.25 17.24 9.74
CA PRO A 187 -1.01 16.67 9.28
C PRO A 187 -1.42 15.41 10.04
N SER A 188 -2.72 15.08 10.00
CA SER A 188 -3.26 13.86 10.58
C SER A 188 -2.56 12.61 10.00
N GLY A 189 -2.18 11.67 10.85
CA GLY A 189 -1.48 10.44 10.45
C GLY A 189 0.00 10.65 10.07
N LYS A 190 0.53 11.88 10.18
CA LYS A 190 1.91 12.21 9.80
C LYS A 190 2.81 12.53 11.01
N GLY A 191 2.43 12.13 12.23
CA GLY A 191 3.33 12.20 13.40
C GLY A 191 4.62 11.42 13.16
N GLY A 192 5.71 11.80 13.85
CA GLY A 192 7.00 11.15 13.72
C GLY A 192 8.18 12.11 13.85
N LYS A 193 9.33 11.68 13.35
CA LYS A 193 10.56 12.50 13.38
C LYS A 193 10.59 13.46 12.19
N TYR A 194 10.93 14.71 12.48
CA TYR A 194 11.03 15.78 11.48
C TYR A 194 12.40 16.43 11.56
N TYR A 195 13.00 16.68 10.40
CA TYR A 195 14.07 17.67 10.26
C TYR A 195 13.43 19.02 10.03
N LEU A 196 13.84 20.01 10.79
CA LEU A 196 13.39 21.40 10.72
C LEU A 196 14.62 22.29 10.63
N GLU A 197 14.59 23.31 9.78
CA GLU A 197 15.63 24.33 9.67
C GLU A 197 15.01 25.69 9.44
N SER A 198 15.45 26.68 10.19
CA SER A 198 15.11 28.07 9.97
C SER A 198 16.39 28.90 9.82
N ARG A 199 16.33 29.87 8.93
CA ARG A 199 17.35 30.90 8.75
C ARG A 199 16.70 32.27 8.76
N VAL A 200 17.35 33.21 9.46
CA VAL A 200 17.02 34.63 9.41
C VAL A 200 18.19 35.41 8.86
N SER A 201 17.90 36.31 7.94
CA SER A 201 18.87 37.22 7.33
C SER A 201 18.44 38.63 7.64
N LEU A 202 19.24 39.37 8.37
CA LEU A 202 18.98 40.75 8.71
C LEU A 202 19.85 41.69 7.89
N TYR A 203 19.25 42.80 7.50
CA TYR A 203 19.93 43.97 7.01
C TYR A 203 19.61 45.14 7.94
N ASP A 204 20.63 45.79 8.39
CA ASP A 204 20.49 46.97 9.20
C ASP A 204 20.72 48.22 8.37
N ASN A 205 19.73 49.11 8.36
CA ASN A 205 19.74 50.35 7.59
C ASN A 205 20.37 51.52 8.39
N GLY A 206 21.46 51.25 9.12
CA GLY A 206 22.27 52.22 9.83
C GLY A 206 22.43 52.03 11.34
N ALA A 207 21.78 51.02 11.91
CA ALA A 207 21.98 50.59 13.28
C ALA A 207 22.79 49.31 13.33
N ASN A 208 23.74 49.21 14.22
CA ASN A 208 24.54 47.99 14.40
C ASN A 208 23.76 46.91 15.14
N VAL A 209 23.59 45.72 14.51
CA VAL A 209 23.03 44.57 15.18
C VAL A 209 24.03 44.04 16.20
N SER A 210 23.75 44.28 17.49
CA SER A 210 24.57 43.82 18.60
C SER A 210 24.28 42.39 19.02
N SER A 211 23.04 41.91 18.82
CA SER A 211 22.74 40.51 19.01
C SER A 211 21.56 40.06 18.18
N LEU A 212 21.55 38.78 17.82
CA LEU A 212 20.46 38.12 17.12
C LEU A 212 20.22 36.72 17.69
N ARG A 213 18.98 36.46 18.02
CA ARG A 213 18.50 35.16 18.43
C ARG A 213 17.46 34.65 17.45
N LEU A 214 17.61 33.42 17.03
CA LEU A 214 16.66 32.71 16.19
C LEU A 214 16.20 31.46 16.89
N MET A 215 14.92 31.14 16.80
CA MET A 215 14.36 29.92 17.36
C MET A 215 13.34 29.28 16.44
N ILE A 216 13.26 27.96 16.53
CA ILE A 216 12.12 27.15 16.07
C ILE A 216 11.34 26.77 17.33
N TYR A 217 10.04 27.00 17.35
CA TYR A 217 9.20 26.74 18.52
C TYR A 217 8.00 25.85 18.18
N LYS A 218 7.45 25.20 19.22
CA LYS A 218 6.25 24.38 19.16
C LYS A 218 5.13 25.04 19.97
N GLY A 219 3.99 25.29 19.31
CA GLY A 219 2.81 25.92 19.91
C GLY A 219 2.95 27.42 20.13
N SER A 220 3.94 27.85 20.90
CA SER A 220 4.21 29.27 21.15
C SER A 220 5.70 29.57 21.19
N ASN A 221 6.08 30.83 20.92
CA ASN A 221 7.47 31.26 20.93
C ASN A 221 8.12 31.31 22.33
N SER A 222 7.38 30.94 23.37
CA SER A 222 7.89 30.69 24.71
C SER A 222 8.39 29.27 24.94
N SER A 223 8.15 28.37 23.97
CA SER A 223 8.52 26.93 24.04
C SER A 223 9.45 26.54 22.88
N PRO A 224 10.73 26.95 22.91
CA PRO A 224 11.65 26.67 21.83
C PRO A 224 11.98 25.16 21.76
N LEU A 225 11.94 24.60 20.55
CA LEU A 225 12.51 23.31 20.21
C LEU A 225 14.01 23.42 19.97
N ALA A 226 14.41 24.48 19.27
CA ALA A 226 15.81 24.81 19.02
C ALA A 226 16.00 26.31 19.04
N LEU A 227 17.17 26.73 19.45
CA LEU A 227 17.54 28.14 19.59
C LEU A 227 19.02 28.32 19.31
N ILE A 228 19.33 29.39 18.56
CA ILE A 228 20.70 29.88 18.40
C ILE A 228 20.76 31.35 18.80
N TYR A 229 21.88 31.73 19.32
CA TYR A 229 22.17 33.08 19.75
C TYR A 229 23.51 33.53 19.21
N ASP A 230 23.53 34.65 18.50
CA ASP A 230 24.72 35.31 18.01
C ASP A 230 24.83 36.68 18.66
N GLN A 231 25.98 36.96 19.28
CA GLN A 231 26.24 38.21 19.99
C GLN A 231 27.55 38.80 19.48
N ASN A 232 27.48 40.11 19.19
CA ASN A 232 28.65 40.92 18.90
C ASN A 232 29.12 41.63 20.19
N ASP A 233 30.41 41.67 20.41
CA ASP A 233 31.01 42.39 21.56
C ASP A 233 31.02 43.93 21.39
N GLY A 234 30.48 44.41 20.26
CA GLY A 234 30.37 45.83 19.98
C GLY A 234 31.59 46.45 19.27
N SER A 235 32.58 45.63 18.92
CA SER A 235 33.79 46.12 18.27
C SER A 235 33.66 46.37 16.76
N ASP A 236 32.74 45.71 16.11
CA ASP A 236 32.51 45.77 14.65
C ASP A 236 31.11 46.18 14.27
N GLU A 237 30.96 47.02 13.27
CA GLU A 237 29.64 47.33 12.66
C GLU A 237 29.13 46.15 11.88
N ARG A 238 27.92 45.67 12.22
CA ARG A 238 27.30 44.51 11.55
C ARG A 238 26.05 44.93 10.83
N VAL A 239 26.23 45.23 9.53
CA VAL A 239 25.16 45.66 8.62
C VAL A 239 24.34 44.45 8.12
N HIS A 240 24.99 43.29 7.98
CA HIS A 240 24.36 42.05 7.55
C HIS A 240 24.64 40.95 8.56
N VAL A 241 23.60 40.32 9.04
CA VAL A 241 23.70 39.19 9.97
C VAL A 241 22.83 38.03 9.46
N ASN A 242 23.44 36.86 9.35
CA ASN A 242 22.73 35.65 8.94
C ASN A 242 23.00 34.57 9.98
N ILE A 243 21.96 34.01 10.54
CA ILE A 243 22.07 32.84 11.42
C ILE A 243 21.04 31.78 11.01
N SER A 244 21.37 30.53 11.26
CA SER A 244 20.46 29.41 11.02
C SER A 244 20.47 28.47 12.22
N VAL A 245 19.33 27.81 12.43
CA VAL A 245 19.16 26.78 13.45
C VAL A 245 18.43 25.59 12.86
N SER A 246 18.84 24.40 13.22
CA SER A 246 18.17 23.17 12.79
C SER A 246 18.01 22.19 13.94
N ILE A 247 17.03 21.30 13.83
CA ILE A 247 16.75 20.27 14.80
C ILE A 247 16.08 19.07 14.14
N ILE A 248 16.30 17.88 14.73
CA ILE A 248 15.44 16.73 14.55
C ILE A 248 14.52 16.65 15.77
N ALA A 249 13.21 16.73 15.57
CA ALA A 249 12.22 16.70 16.63
C ALA A 249 11.18 15.61 16.43
N ASP A 250 10.71 15.00 17.51
CA ASP A 250 9.52 14.14 17.48
C ASP A 250 8.27 15.03 17.58
N LEU A 251 7.43 14.95 16.55
CA LEU A 251 6.21 15.74 16.44
C LEU A 251 4.98 14.82 16.33
N SER A 252 3.91 15.24 16.99
CA SER A 252 2.60 14.59 16.91
C SER A 252 1.70 15.28 15.90
N ALA A 253 0.75 14.56 15.33
CA ALA A 253 -0.30 15.16 14.50
C ALA A 253 -0.99 16.31 15.25
N GLY A 254 -1.15 17.45 14.57
CA GLY A 254 -1.70 18.67 15.13
C GLY A 254 -0.68 19.59 15.83
N ASP A 255 0.58 19.19 15.99
CA ASP A 255 1.62 20.09 16.49
C ASP A 255 1.82 21.26 15.50
N VAL A 256 1.90 22.47 16.06
CA VAL A 256 2.09 23.70 15.28
C VAL A 256 3.49 24.23 15.54
N ILE A 257 4.25 24.40 14.46
CA ILE A 257 5.67 24.79 14.49
C ILE A 257 5.84 26.13 13.81
N GLY A 258 6.50 27.05 14.46
CA GLY A 258 6.81 28.37 13.92
C GLY A 258 8.25 28.78 14.21
N CYS A 259 8.61 29.94 13.67
CA CYS A 259 9.91 30.54 13.88
C CYS A 259 9.76 31.96 14.46
N ALA A 260 10.68 32.33 15.34
CA ALA A 260 10.73 33.68 15.88
C ALA A 260 12.19 34.15 16.01
N ALA A 261 12.38 35.45 15.88
CA ALA A 261 13.66 36.07 16.08
C ALA A 261 13.54 37.26 17.06
N LEU A 262 14.63 37.49 17.79
CA LEU A 262 14.81 38.68 18.62
C LEU A 262 16.16 39.30 18.27
N GLN A 263 16.17 40.54 17.95
CA GLN A 263 17.37 41.29 17.70
C GLN A 263 17.56 42.45 18.68
N THR A 264 18.80 42.84 18.91
CA THR A 264 19.13 44.11 19.59
C THR A 264 20.07 44.89 18.70
N THR A 265 19.88 46.19 18.63
CA THR A 265 20.72 47.15 17.91
C THR A 265 21.32 48.16 18.90
N THR A 266 22.41 48.79 18.53
CA THR A 266 23.10 49.73 19.42
C THR A 266 22.33 51.03 19.63
N ASP A 267 21.49 51.42 18.67
CA ASP A 267 20.69 52.69 18.69
C ASP A 267 19.24 52.47 19.09
N ALA A 268 18.86 51.26 19.53
CA ALA A 268 17.52 50.86 19.86
C ALA A 268 16.52 50.90 18.64
N GLY A 269 17.02 51.07 17.42
CA GLY A 269 16.23 50.95 16.19
C GLY A 269 15.82 49.52 15.88
N GLY A 270 15.09 49.29 14.83
CA GLY A 270 14.79 47.96 14.31
C GLY A 270 15.78 47.58 13.21
N ALA A 271 15.91 46.30 12.96
CA ALA A 271 16.57 45.78 11.77
C ALA A 271 15.58 45.06 10.88
N GLU A 272 15.81 45.09 9.58
CA GLU A 272 14.93 44.47 8.61
C GLU A 272 15.37 43.07 8.27
N SER A 273 14.47 42.10 8.46
CA SER A 273 14.64 40.78 7.86
C SER A 273 14.34 40.85 6.38
N TYR A 274 15.25 40.43 5.55
CA TYR A 274 15.08 40.49 4.10
C TYR A 274 14.86 39.10 3.46
N GLY A 275 14.19 39.15 2.32
CA GLY A 275 13.79 37.98 1.56
C GLY A 275 14.71 37.64 0.38
N GLY A 276 14.16 36.94 -0.58
CA GLY A 276 14.85 36.43 -1.76
C GLY A 276 15.49 35.07 -1.54
N ASP A 277 16.16 34.54 -2.55
CA ASP A 277 16.68 33.17 -2.55
C ASP A 277 17.70 32.89 -1.43
N LYS A 278 18.38 33.90 -0.94
CA LYS A 278 19.37 33.82 0.14
C LYS A 278 18.90 34.40 1.45
N GLY A 279 17.63 34.84 1.50
CA GLY A 279 17.04 35.53 2.65
C GLY A 279 16.51 34.61 3.74
N THR A 280 15.56 35.17 4.48
CA THR A 280 14.90 34.48 5.58
C THR A 280 14.01 33.35 5.05
N ARG A 281 14.14 32.14 5.65
CA ARG A 281 13.42 30.93 5.23
C ARG A 281 13.15 29.99 6.40
N PHE A 282 12.17 29.13 6.17
CA PHE A 282 11.86 28.00 7.04
C PHE A 282 11.53 26.80 6.19
N LEU A 283 12.10 25.65 6.51
CA LEU A 283 11.84 24.42 5.79
C LEU A 283 11.80 23.23 6.78
N GLY A 284 11.16 22.18 6.34
CA GLY A 284 11.16 20.94 7.08
C GLY A 284 10.60 19.78 6.28
N TYR A 285 10.95 18.59 6.71
CA TYR A 285 10.43 17.37 6.13
C TYR A 285 10.42 16.24 7.17
N ARG A 286 9.50 15.32 6.95
CA ARG A 286 9.40 14.12 7.77
C ARG A 286 10.53 13.15 7.43
N LEU A 287 11.16 12.62 8.47
CA LEU A 287 12.15 11.54 8.35
C LEU A 287 11.39 10.22 8.47
N ALA A 288 11.00 9.54 7.50
CA ALA A 288 10.30 8.23 7.50
C ALA A 288 9.71 7.75 8.85
#